data_a28947eb9c41e39aab90a7c3adc0fcd0
#
_entry.id   a28947eb9c41e39aab90a7c3adc0fcd0
#
_cell.length_a   1.000
_cell.length_b   1.000
_cell.length_c   1.000
_cell.angle_alpha   90.00
_cell.angle_beta   90.00
_cell.angle_gamma   90.00
#
_symmetry.space_group_name_H-M   'P 1'
#
loop_
_entity.id
_entity.type
_entity.pdbx_description
1 polymer ?
#
loop_
_entity_poly.entity_id
_entity_poly.type
_entity_poly.pdbx_seq_one_letter_code
_entity_poly.pdbx_strand_id
1 'polypeptide(L)'
;MGVALITPFKEDDSVDYEALLRLVDYQLQNGTDFLCVLGTTAETPTLTKEEKDKIKHLVVERVNGRIPILLGISSNCTRTVVESLKNDDFTGVDAVLVAVPYYNKPSQEGIYQHYKAIAEATDLPVVLYNVPGRTGVNMTAETTLRLARDFNNIIAIKEASGNITQKIGRASCRERV
;
A
#
# COMPACT_ATOMS: atom_id res chain seq x y z
N MET A 1 -6.29 13.72 -6.03
CA MET A 1 -6.41 12.34 -6.55
C MET A 1 -5.07 11.64 -6.46
N GLY A 2 -5.02 10.41 -5.90
CA GLY A 2 -3.77 9.64 -5.84
C GLY A 2 -3.56 8.75 -7.06
N VAL A 3 -2.32 8.61 -7.51
CA VAL A 3 -1.97 7.77 -8.66
C VAL A 3 -1.09 6.60 -8.22
N ALA A 4 -1.48 5.37 -8.61
CA ALA A 4 -0.64 4.20 -8.47
C ALA A 4 0.31 4.11 -9.67
N LEU A 5 1.61 4.29 -9.40
CA LEU A 5 2.63 4.22 -10.45
C LEU A 5 2.78 2.79 -10.98
N ILE A 6 3.00 2.67 -12.29
CA ILE A 6 3.50 1.45 -12.92
C ILE A 6 5.02 1.37 -12.75
N THR A 7 5.58 0.18 -12.96
CA THR A 7 7.02 -0.01 -13.18
C THR A 7 7.25 -0.16 -14.68
N PRO A 8 7.88 0.82 -15.36
CA PRO A 8 8.27 0.65 -16.75
C PRO A 8 9.41 -0.36 -16.87
N PHE A 9 9.33 -1.22 -17.87
CA PHE A 9 10.38 -2.18 -18.21
C PHE A 9 10.92 -1.90 -19.60
N LYS A 10 12.18 -2.26 -19.81
CA LYS A 10 12.83 -2.27 -21.12
C LYS A 10 12.54 -3.58 -21.87
N GLU A 11 12.97 -3.67 -23.13
CA GLU A 11 12.81 -4.88 -23.94
C GLU A 11 13.57 -6.11 -23.39
N ASP A 12 14.57 -5.90 -22.54
CA ASP A 12 15.35 -6.93 -21.86
C ASP A 12 14.81 -7.30 -20.47
N ASP A 13 13.57 -6.90 -20.16
CA ASP A 13 12.87 -7.09 -18.89
C ASP A 13 13.49 -6.35 -17.69
N SER A 14 14.53 -5.55 -17.88
CA SER A 14 15.07 -4.70 -16.82
C SER A 14 14.20 -3.49 -16.55
N VAL A 15 14.21 -2.96 -15.30
CA VAL A 15 13.45 -1.75 -14.96
C VAL A 15 13.99 -0.53 -15.70
N ASP A 16 13.12 0.21 -16.40
CA ASP A 16 13.43 1.50 -17.00
C ASP A 16 13.27 2.63 -15.98
N TYR A 17 14.32 2.88 -15.22
CA TYR A 17 14.33 3.93 -14.20
C TYR A 17 14.18 5.35 -14.79
N GLU A 18 14.63 5.59 -16.02
CA GLU A 18 14.47 6.89 -16.67
C GLU A 18 13.00 7.14 -17.04
N ALA A 19 12.33 6.14 -17.59
CA ALA A 19 10.88 6.21 -17.85
C ALA A 19 10.09 6.39 -16.55
N LEU A 20 10.48 5.70 -15.47
CA LEU A 20 9.86 5.89 -14.16
C LEU A 20 9.96 7.34 -13.67
N LEU A 21 11.14 7.95 -13.78
CA LEU A 21 11.34 9.34 -13.36
C LEU A 21 10.55 10.33 -14.24
N ARG A 22 10.47 10.10 -15.55
CA ARG A 22 9.58 10.88 -16.44
C ARG A 22 8.11 10.79 -16.04
N LEU A 23 7.67 9.58 -15.63
CA LEU A 23 6.30 9.37 -15.10
C LEU A 23 6.07 10.16 -13.81
N VAL A 24 7.01 10.15 -12.88
CA VAL A 24 6.94 10.94 -11.64
C VAL A 24 6.82 12.42 -11.97
N ASP A 25 7.68 12.95 -12.86
CA ASP A 25 7.61 14.34 -13.28
C ASP A 25 6.26 14.70 -13.90
N TYR A 26 5.74 13.83 -14.76
CA TYR A 26 4.43 14.02 -15.37
C TYR A 26 3.32 14.14 -14.31
N GLN A 27 3.33 13.27 -13.28
CA GLN A 27 2.35 13.31 -12.21
C GLN A 27 2.45 14.60 -11.39
N LEU A 28 3.67 15.02 -11.06
CA LEU A 28 3.93 16.25 -10.32
C LEU A 28 3.45 17.50 -11.07
N GLN A 29 3.63 17.53 -12.40
CA GLN A 29 3.21 18.65 -13.25
C GLN A 29 1.70 18.71 -13.47
N ASN A 30 0.99 17.58 -13.35
CA ASN A 30 -0.43 17.48 -13.63
C ASN A 30 -1.32 17.43 -12.38
N GLY A 31 -0.82 17.86 -11.22
CA GLY A 31 -1.62 18.08 -10.02
C GLY A 31 -2.07 16.81 -9.31
N THR A 32 -1.25 15.76 -9.33
CA THR A 32 -1.50 14.57 -8.51
C THR A 32 -1.30 14.91 -7.04
N ASP A 33 -2.25 14.54 -6.16
CA ASP A 33 -2.19 14.87 -4.74
C ASP A 33 -1.23 13.96 -3.95
N PHE A 34 -1.05 12.71 -4.37
CA PHE A 34 -0.07 11.77 -3.79
C PHE A 34 0.26 10.62 -4.75
N LEU A 35 1.43 10.00 -4.58
CA LEU A 35 1.84 8.82 -5.35
C LEU A 35 1.74 7.54 -4.52
N CYS A 36 1.15 6.49 -5.10
CA CYS A 36 1.26 5.14 -4.56
C CYS A 36 2.36 4.38 -5.31
N VAL A 37 3.47 4.18 -4.62
CA VAL A 37 4.69 3.55 -5.16
C VAL A 37 4.71 2.08 -4.73
N LEU A 38 5.16 1.18 -5.60
CA LEU A 38 5.25 -0.25 -5.32
C LEU A 38 3.92 -0.88 -4.87
N GLY A 39 2.79 -0.36 -5.35
CA GLY A 39 1.49 -1.02 -5.22
C GLY A 39 1.35 -2.18 -6.22
N THR A 40 0.15 -2.77 -6.28
CA THR A 40 -0.16 -3.87 -7.23
C THR A 40 0.07 -3.49 -8.68
N THR A 41 -0.23 -2.22 -9.03
CA THR A 41 -0.05 -1.68 -10.40
C THR A 41 1.43 -1.65 -10.81
N ALA A 42 2.35 -1.60 -9.86
CA ALA A 42 3.79 -1.63 -10.11
C ALA A 42 4.35 -3.05 -10.31
N GLU A 43 3.51 -4.06 -10.39
CA GLU A 43 3.92 -5.47 -10.55
C GLU A 43 4.97 -5.93 -9.52
N THR A 44 4.86 -5.42 -8.29
CA THR A 44 5.81 -5.62 -7.20
C THR A 44 6.29 -7.06 -6.96
N PRO A 45 5.45 -8.11 -7.16
CA PRO A 45 5.92 -9.50 -7.01
C PRO A 45 6.96 -9.94 -8.03
N THR A 46 7.11 -9.23 -9.16
CA THR A 46 8.10 -9.56 -10.20
C THR A 46 9.45 -8.86 -9.99
N LEU A 47 9.50 -7.93 -9.03
CA LEU A 47 10.71 -7.13 -8.74
C LEU A 47 11.56 -7.77 -7.64
N THR A 48 12.88 -7.69 -7.79
CA THR A 48 13.83 -8.05 -6.74
C THR A 48 13.78 -7.03 -5.59
N LYS A 49 14.42 -7.36 -4.47
CA LYS A 49 14.51 -6.41 -3.33
C LYS A 49 15.30 -5.16 -3.73
N GLU A 50 16.40 -5.34 -4.43
CA GLU A 50 17.29 -4.27 -4.90
C GLU A 50 16.56 -3.31 -5.84
N GLU A 51 15.74 -3.83 -6.76
CA GLU A 51 14.91 -3.02 -7.66
C GLU A 51 13.86 -2.22 -6.90
N LYS A 52 13.18 -2.83 -5.92
CA LYS A 52 12.20 -2.14 -5.06
C LYS A 52 12.85 -1.02 -4.26
N ASP A 53 13.99 -1.27 -3.65
CA ASP A 53 14.71 -0.28 -2.86
C ASP A 53 15.19 0.88 -3.75
N LYS A 54 15.68 0.58 -4.95
CA LYS A 54 16.10 1.58 -5.93
C LYS A 54 14.93 2.41 -6.46
N ILE A 55 13.78 1.77 -6.79
CA ILE A 55 12.55 2.48 -7.20
C ILE A 55 12.10 3.43 -6.09
N LYS A 56 12.00 2.94 -4.86
CA LYS A 56 11.63 3.75 -3.70
C LYS A 56 12.54 4.97 -3.56
N HIS A 57 13.85 4.75 -3.53
CA HIS A 57 14.85 5.81 -3.37
C HIS A 57 14.75 6.88 -4.46
N LEU A 58 14.73 6.47 -5.73
CA LEU A 58 14.64 7.38 -6.86
C LEU A 58 13.33 8.19 -6.87
N VAL A 59 12.21 7.58 -6.50
CA VAL A 59 10.92 8.29 -6.44
C VAL A 59 10.90 9.27 -5.27
N VAL A 60 11.36 8.88 -4.08
CA VAL A 60 11.46 9.76 -2.91
C VAL A 60 12.34 10.98 -3.22
N GLU A 61 13.52 10.75 -3.78
CA GLU A 61 14.43 11.82 -4.17
C GLU A 61 13.80 12.74 -5.23
N ARG A 62 13.15 12.16 -6.25
CA ARG A 62 12.52 12.94 -7.33
C ARG A 62 11.31 13.72 -6.85
N VAL A 63 10.50 13.18 -5.96
CA VAL A 63 9.35 13.88 -5.35
C VAL A 63 9.83 14.98 -4.42
N ASN A 64 10.88 14.75 -3.65
CA ASN A 64 11.51 15.72 -2.74
C ASN A 64 10.49 16.46 -1.86
N GLY A 65 9.58 15.73 -1.24
CA GLY A 65 8.58 16.26 -0.30
C GLY A 65 7.46 17.11 -0.93
N ARG A 66 7.38 17.23 -2.27
CA ARG A 66 6.35 18.06 -2.94
C ARG A 66 4.94 17.52 -2.80
N ILE A 67 4.79 16.20 -2.75
CA ILE A 67 3.52 15.51 -2.52
C ILE A 67 3.78 14.25 -1.68
N PRO A 68 2.76 13.74 -0.92
CA PRO A 68 2.93 12.54 -0.12
C PRO A 68 3.21 11.29 -0.95
N ILE A 69 3.97 10.36 -0.35
CA ILE A 69 4.28 9.04 -0.89
C ILE A 69 3.64 7.94 -0.03
N LEU A 70 2.76 7.15 -0.63
CA LEU A 70 2.18 5.93 -0.09
C LEU A 70 2.95 4.73 -0.64
N LEU A 71 3.72 4.02 0.20
CA LEU A 71 4.55 2.90 -0.22
C LEU A 71 3.86 1.55 -0.03
N GLY A 72 3.77 0.73 -1.07
CA GLY A 72 3.28 -0.64 -0.99
C GLY A 72 4.33 -1.59 -0.41
N ILE A 73 4.00 -2.28 0.69
CA ILE A 73 4.87 -3.26 1.36
C ILE A 73 4.17 -4.61 1.59
N SER A 74 3.25 -4.97 0.71
CA SER A 74 2.39 -6.15 0.87
C SER A 74 3.16 -7.48 0.76
N SER A 75 2.86 -8.38 1.68
CA SER A 75 3.25 -9.80 1.62
C SER A 75 2.12 -10.66 2.21
N ASN A 76 2.05 -11.93 1.81
CA ASN A 76 1.16 -12.91 2.43
C ASN A 76 1.76 -13.52 3.72
N CYS A 77 2.97 -13.15 4.07
CA CYS A 77 3.65 -13.51 5.31
C CYS A 77 3.72 -12.29 6.24
N THR A 78 3.01 -12.33 7.36
CA THR A 78 2.99 -11.23 8.35
C THR A 78 4.38 -10.89 8.86
N ARG A 79 5.21 -11.91 9.12
CA ARG A 79 6.59 -11.73 9.60
C ARG A 79 7.41 -10.90 8.61
N THR A 80 7.33 -11.19 7.32
CA THR A 80 8.07 -10.46 6.29
C THR A 80 7.70 -8.97 6.27
N VAL A 81 6.41 -8.64 6.42
CA VAL A 81 5.97 -7.23 6.47
C VAL A 81 6.50 -6.55 7.74
N VAL A 82 6.40 -7.22 8.88
CA VAL A 82 6.90 -6.70 10.18
C VAL A 82 8.42 -6.49 10.15
N GLU A 83 9.17 -7.44 9.59
CA GLU A 83 10.62 -7.33 9.44
C GLU A 83 11.02 -6.17 8.52
N SER A 84 10.31 -5.99 7.40
CA SER A 84 10.51 -4.84 6.52
C SER A 84 10.26 -3.52 7.26
N LEU A 85 9.13 -3.39 7.98
CA LEU A 85 8.81 -2.18 8.74
C LEU A 85 9.85 -1.82 9.80
N LYS A 86 10.54 -2.81 10.37
CA LYS A 86 11.55 -2.59 11.41
C LYS A 86 12.96 -2.31 10.87
N ASN A 87 13.28 -2.83 9.70
CA ASN A 87 14.66 -2.88 9.23
C ASN A 87 14.92 -2.06 7.96
N ASP A 88 13.88 -1.80 7.13
CA ASP A 88 14.06 -1.02 5.90
C ASP A 88 13.99 0.49 6.21
N ASP A 89 14.60 1.29 5.34
CA ASP A 89 14.55 2.74 5.43
C ASP A 89 13.24 3.28 4.82
N PHE A 90 12.49 4.04 5.59
CA PHE A 90 11.24 4.71 5.19
C PHE A 90 11.38 6.24 5.12
N THR A 91 12.60 6.77 5.10
CA THR A 91 12.83 8.21 4.96
C THR A 91 12.12 8.74 3.71
N GLY A 92 11.30 9.77 3.86
CA GLY A 92 10.52 10.38 2.78
C GLY A 92 9.27 9.60 2.36
N VAL A 93 8.86 8.56 3.12
CA VAL A 93 7.59 7.84 2.96
C VAL A 93 6.60 8.36 4.00
N ASP A 94 5.41 8.77 3.57
CA ASP A 94 4.39 9.35 4.45
C ASP A 94 3.40 8.33 5.00
N ALA A 95 3.19 7.21 4.29
CA ALA A 95 2.31 6.13 4.71
C ALA A 95 2.67 4.82 4.01
N VAL A 96 2.21 3.70 4.57
CA VAL A 96 2.37 2.38 3.97
C VAL A 96 1.03 1.78 3.54
N LEU A 97 1.00 1.14 2.37
CA LEU A 97 -0.14 0.41 1.83
C LEU A 97 0.09 -1.09 1.99
N VAL A 98 -0.77 -1.75 2.74
CA VAL A 98 -0.64 -3.19 2.99
C VAL A 98 -1.91 -3.92 2.54
N ALA A 99 -1.75 -4.88 1.62
CA ALA A 99 -2.85 -5.73 1.19
C ALA A 99 -3.15 -6.81 2.24
N VAL A 100 -4.42 -7.24 2.30
CA VAL A 100 -4.81 -8.46 3.01
C VAL A 100 -3.94 -9.62 2.50
N PRO A 101 -3.49 -10.55 3.38
CA PRO A 101 -2.70 -11.69 2.94
C PRO A 101 -3.41 -12.48 1.83
N TYR A 102 -2.74 -12.60 0.70
CA TYR A 102 -3.22 -13.33 -0.47
C TYR A 102 -2.80 -14.78 -0.43
N TYR A 103 -3.39 -15.64 -1.26
CA TYR A 103 -3.13 -17.06 -1.39
C TYR A 103 -3.59 -17.90 -0.17
N ASN A 104 -3.18 -17.54 1.04
CA ASN A 104 -3.47 -18.27 2.29
C ASN A 104 -4.94 -18.17 2.73
N LYS A 105 -5.69 -17.18 2.22
CA LYS A 105 -7.11 -16.93 2.54
C LYS A 105 -7.41 -16.94 4.05
N PRO A 106 -6.82 -16.02 4.83
CA PRO A 106 -7.04 -15.99 6.28
C PRO A 106 -8.51 -15.72 6.64
N SER A 107 -8.92 -16.16 7.84
CA SER A 107 -10.19 -15.75 8.44
C SER A 107 -10.19 -14.25 8.79
N GLN A 108 -11.35 -13.69 9.15
CA GLN A 108 -11.43 -12.29 9.59
C GLN A 108 -10.55 -12.01 10.82
N GLU A 109 -10.49 -12.95 11.76
CA GLU A 109 -9.57 -12.85 12.90
C GLU A 109 -8.11 -12.93 12.45
N GLY A 110 -7.78 -13.79 11.49
CA GLY A 110 -6.44 -13.85 10.90
C GLY A 110 -6.03 -12.54 10.21
N ILE A 111 -6.97 -11.88 9.51
CA ILE A 111 -6.77 -10.55 8.92
C ILE A 111 -6.51 -9.51 10.02
N TYR A 112 -7.32 -9.53 11.08
CA TYR A 112 -7.14 -8.63 12.21
C TYR A 112 -5.76 -8.80 12.87
N GLN A 113 -5.34 -10.03 13.15
CA GLN A 113 -4.04 -10.31 13.76
C GLN A 113 -2.87 -9.91 12.85
N HIS A 114 -3.02 -10.07 11.53
CA HIS A 114 -2.04 -9.59 10.55
C HIS A 114 -1.83 -8.07 10.67
N TYR A 115 -2.91 -7.29 10.61
CA TYR A 115 -2.81 -5.83 10.70
C TYR A 115 -2.48 -5.32 12.09
N LYS A 116 -2.89 -6.03 13.15
CA LYS A 116 -2.43 -5.74 14.51
C LYS A 116 -0.91 -5.78 14.60
N ALA A 117 -0.30 -6.90 14.17
CA ALA A 117 1.16 -7.05 14.20
C ALA A 117 1.89 -5.97 13.36
N ILE A 118 1.28 -5.54 12.25
CA ILE A 118 1.80 -4.47 11.40
C ILE A 118 1.70 -3.11 12.10
N ALA A 119 0.52 -2.78 12.65
CA ALA A 119 0.30 -1.51 13.34
C ALA A 119 1.20 -1.34 14.58
N GLU A 120 1.46 -2.44 15.29
CA GLU A 120 2.37 -2.46 16.45
C GLU A 120 3.88 -2.39 16.05
N ALA A 121 4.21 -2.62 14.78
CA ALA A 121 5.59 -2.64 14.30
C ALA A 121 6.09 -1.29 13.75
N THR A 122 5.22 -0.29 13.61
CA THR A 122 5.57 1.00 13.00
C THR A 122 4.73 2.15 13.53
N ASP A 123 5.31 3.34 13.57
CA ASP A 123 4.60 4.59 13.81
C ASP A 123 4.07 5.22 12.51
N LEU A 124 4.45 4.69 11.34
CA LEU A 124 3.95 5.18 10.06
C LEU A 124 2.44 4.97 9.93
N PRO A 125 1.73 5.91 9.31
CA PRO A 125 0.34 5.72 8.92
C PRO A 125 0.16 4.48 8.02
N VAL A 126 -0.79 3.61 8.38
CA VAL A 126 -1.11 2.38 7.66
C VAL A 126 -2.41 2.54 6.89
N VAL A 127 -2.38 2.28 5.60
CA VAL A 127 -3.55 2.19 4.73
C VAL A 127 -3.86 0.72 4.46
N LEU A 128 -4.99 0.26 4.93
CA LEU A 128 -5.48 -1.09 4.65
C LEU A 128 -5.80 -1.22 3.16
N TYR A 129 -5.52 -2.38 2.57
CA TYR A 129 -5.86 -2.61 1.16
C TYR A 129 -6.67 -3.89 0.97
N ASN A 130 -7.94 -3.73 0.62
CA ASN A 130 -8.86 -4.82 0.33
C ASN A 130 -9.06 -4.97 -1.18
N VAL A 131 -8.57 -6.08 -1.74
CA VAL A 131 -8.62 -6.37 -3.19
C VAL A 131 -8.97 -7.85 -3.44
N PRO A 132 -10.22 -8.27 -3.12
CA PRO A 132 -10.62 -9.68 -3.13
C PRO A 132 -10.36 -10.42 -4.45
N GLY A 133 -10.46 -9.71 -5.57
CA GLY A 133 -10.18 -10.27 -6.90
C GLY A 133 -8.73 -10.73 -7.09
N ARG A 134 -7.79 -10.26 -6.25
CA ARG A 134 -6.38 -10.64 -6.29
C ARG A 134 -5.94 -11.47 -5.09
N THR A 135 -6.54 -11.21 -3.92
CA THR A 135 -6.16 -11.90 -2.67
C THR A 135 -6.95 -13.18 -2.45
N GLY A 136 -8.13 -13.31 -3.07
CA GLY A 136 -9.05 -14.43 -2.84
C GLY A 136 -9.76 -14.37 -1.50
N VAL A 137 -9.64 -13.26 -0.75
CA VAL A 137 -10.29 -13.03 0.54
C VAL A 137 -10.78 -11.59 0.65
N ASN A 138 -11.95 -11.40 1.24
CA ASN A 138 -12.56 -10.09 1.44
C ASN A 138 -12.52 -9.72 2.93
N MET A 139 -11.90 -8.61 3.27
CA MET A 139 -11.99 -8.03 4.61
C MET A 139 -13.36 -7.39 4.80
N THR A 140 -14.06 -7.72 5.89
CA THR A 140 -15.39 -7.15 6.16
C THR A 140 -15.32 -5.73 6.72
N ALA A 141 -16.47 -5.01 6.69
CA ALA A 141 -16.57 -3.71 7.32
C ALA A 141 -16.31 -3.76 8.83
N GLU A 142 -16.83 -4.81 9.50
CA GLU A 142 -16.63 -5.05 10.93
C GLU A 142 -15.14 -5.17 11.28
N THR A 143 -14.39 -6.00 10.56
CA THR A 143 -12.92 -6.14 10.73
C THR A 143 -12.21 -4.82 10.52
N THR A 144 -12.59 -4.06 9.49
CA THR A 144 -12.02 -2.74 9.19
C THR A 144 -12.24 -1.76 10.34
N LEU A 145 -13.47 -1.69 10.87
CA LEU A 145 -13.84 -0.81 11.99
C LEU A 145 -13.13 -1.19 13.28
N ARG A 146 -13.05 -2.49 13.58
CA ARG A 146 -12.30 -2.99 14.74
C ARG A 146 -10.84 -2.54 14.68
N LEU A 147 -10.19 -2.72 13.54
CA LEU A 147 -8.82 -2.26 13.32
C LEU A 147 -8.66 -0.74 13.49
N ALA A 148 -9.58 0.05 12.92
CA ALA A 148 -9.52 1.50 13.00
C ALA A 148 -9.79 2.05 14.43
N ARG A 149 -10.49 1.30 15.28
CA ARG A 149 -10.72 1.64 16.69
C ARG A 149 -9.53 1.28 17.57
N ASP A 150 -8.93 0.13 17.31
CA ASP A 150 -7.89 -0.43 18.16
C ASP A 150 -6.50 0.19 17.87
N PHE A 151 -6.28 0.76 16.67
CA PHE A 151 -4.97 1.27 16.22
C PHE A 151 -5.08 2.65 15.57
N ASN A 152 -4.56 3.68 16.23
CA ASN A 152 -4.62 5.07 15.78
C ASN A 152 -3.83 5.33 14.49
N ASN A 153 -2.80 4.53 14.21
CA ASN A 153 -2.01 4.64 12.98
C ASN A 153 -2.65 3.94 11.78
N ILE A 154 -3.76 3.22 11.93
CA ILE A 154 -4.58 2.73 10.82
C ILE A 154 -5.53 3.85 10.38
N ILE A 155 -5.13 4.61 9.34
CA ILE A 155 -5.77 5.88 8.98
C ILE A 155 -6.79 5.79 7.84
N ALA A 156 -6.70 4.77 7.00
CA ALA A 156 -7.52 4.67 5.79
C ALA A 156 -7.64 3.24 5.27
N ILE A 157 -8.55 3.05 4.32
CA ILE A 157 -8.67 1.83 3.52
C ILE A 157 -8.74 2.15 2.04
N LYS A 158 -7.92 1.48 1.23
CA LYS A 158 -8.08 1.37 -0.22
C LYS A 158 -9.02 0.19 -0.53
N GLU A 159 -10.25 0.49 -0.90
CA GLU A 159 -11.27 -0.50 -1.23
C GLU A 159 -11.33 -0.76 -2.73
N ALA A 160 -10.94 -1.95 -3.15
CA ALA A 160 -10.90 -2.38 -4.54
C ALA A 160 -11.68 -3.67 -4.81
N SER A 161 -12.74 -3.94 -4.03
CA SER A 161 -13.61 -5.11 -4.25
C SER A 161 -14.57 -4.95 -5.44
N GLY A 162 -14.77 -3.73 -5.96
CA GLY A 162 -15.82 -3.43 -6.94
C GLY A 162 -17.22 -3.39 -6.33
N ASN A 163 -17.39 -3.69 -5.05
CA ASN A 163 -18.67 -3.69 -4.36
C ASN A 163 -18.98 -2.31 -3.76
N ILE A 164 -19.83 -1.54 -4.46
CA ILE A 164 -20.20 -0.19 -4.03
C ILE A 164 -20.97 -0.20 -2.70
N THR A 165 -21.83 -1.19 -2.47
CA THR A 165 -22.59 -1.33 -1.23
C THR A 165 -21.65 -1.51 -0.02
N GLN A 166 -20.63 -2.33 -0.15
CA GLN A 166 -19.61 -2.49 0.88
C GLN A 166 -18.83 -1.20 1.13
N LYS A 167 -18.53 -0.45 0.06
CA LYS A 167 -17.84 0.84 0.13
C LYS A 167 -18.66 1.88 0.91
N ILE A 168 -19.94 2.02 0.57
CA ILE A 168 -20.89 2.93 1.23
C ILE A 168 -21.08 2.51 2.70
N GLY A 169 -21.28 1.22 2.96
CA GLY A 169 -21.43 0.69 4.32
C GLY A 169 -20.24 1.04 5.23
N ARG A 170 -19.02 0.99 4.73
CA ARG A 170 -17.81 1.39 5.50
C ARG A 170 -17.76 2.90 5.77
N ALA A 171 -18.11 3.73 4.80
CA ALA A 171 -18.17 5.17 4.97
C ALA A 171 -19.21 5.55 6.06
N SER A 172 -20.42 5.00 5.99
CA SER A 172 -21.51 5.25 6.96
C SER A 172 -21.16 4.79 8.39
N CYS A 173 -20.31 3.77 8.53
CA CYS A 173 -19.86 3.31 9.85
C CYS A 173 -18.84 4.27 10.50
N ARG A 174 -18.07 5.02 9.71
CA ARG A 174 -17.10 5.99 10.22
C ARG A 174 -17.77 7.23 10.83
N GLU A 175 -18.95 7.61 10.34
CA GLU A 175 -19.69 8.79 10.84
C GLU A 175 -20.40 8.53 12.20
N ARG A 176 -20.40 7.28 12.69
CA ARG A 176 -21.06 6.89 13.93
C ARG A 176 -20.11 6.65 15.12
N VAL A 177 -18.84 7.02 14.97
CA VAL A 177 -17.82 6.82 16.02
C VAL A 177 -17.25 8.15 16.49
#